data_a30bf0615ce087c27d44823cf4cb10fb
#
_entry.id   a30bf0615ce087c27d44823cf4cb10fb
#
_cell.length_a   1.000
_cell.length_b   1.000
_cell.length_c   1.000
_cell.angle_alpha   90.00
_cell.angle_beta   90.00
_cell.angle_gamma   90.00
#
_symmetry.space_group_name_H-M   'P 1'
#
loop_
_entity.id
_entity.type
_entity.pdbx_description
1 polymer ?
#
loop_
_entity_poly.entity_id
_entity_poly.type
_entity_poly.pdbx_seq_one_letter_code
_entity_poly.pdbx_strand_id
1 'polypeptide(L)'
;MNTHSDFARRHIGPQGEERREMLDSLGYQTLDELIADIVPADIRMQDPLDLPAAKSETEALEELRSILRKNKLLKTFIGQGYYGTITPSVILRNVLENPGWYTAYTPYQPEIAQGRLEMLMNFQTMVSSLTGLPVANASLLDEGTAAAEAVTMCRNARPKANTFFVADTCHPQTISVIRTRAAFQGVNILVGDWTSFDPASVGADLSRGARPVSGHARPHLRLHGLLLPRACHGRALRRGGGPDGPHRHPGTRRLRG
;
A
#
# COMPACT_ATOMS: atom_id res chain seq x y z
N MET A 1 2.68 -35.69 -29.94
CA MET A 1 1.62 -34.97 -29.22
C MET A 1 2.08 -33.54 -29.08
N ASN A 2 1.33 -32.60 -29.63
CA ASN A 2 1.70 -31.20 -29.63
C ASN A 2 1.47 -30.63 -28.22
N THR A 3 2.54 -30.52 -27.44
CA THR A 3 2.52 -30.04 -26.06
C THR A 3 2.49 -28.51 -25.93
N HIS A 4 1.91 -27.83 -26.90
CA HIS A 4 1.55 -26.44 -26.66
C HIS A 4 0.45 -26.44 -25.59
N SER A 5 0.84 -26.04 -24.40
CA SER A 5 -0.04 -26.05 -23.25
C SER A 5 -1.32 -25.29 -23.59
N ASP A 6 -2.45 -25.80 -23.15
CA ASP A 6 -3.75 -25.10 -23.24
C ASP A 6 -3.66 -23.65 -22.68
N PHE A 7 -2.72 -23.42 -21.79
CA PHE A 7 -2.41 -22.09 -21.26
C PHE A 7 -2.00 -21.10 -22.36
N ALA A 8 -1.00 -21.47 -23.20
CA ALA A 8 -0.52 -20.59 -24.27
C ALA A 8 -1.66 -20.21 -25.24
N ARG A 9 -2.48 -21.20 -25.63
CA ARG A 9 -3.62 -20.97 -26.52
C ARG A 9 -4.69 -20.05 -25.95
N ARG A 10 -4.85 -20.04 -24.62
CA ARG A 10 -5.82 -19.15 -23.93
C ARG A 10 -5.29 -17.77 -23.62
N HIS A 11 -3.98 -17.58 -23.55
CA HIS A 11 -3.37 -16.35 -23.02
C HIS A 11 -2.48 -15.61 -24.03
N ILE A 12 -1.96 -16.30 -25.06
CA ILE A 12 -1.21 -15.63 -26.12
C ILE A 12 -2.19 -15.15 -27.19
N GLY A 13 -2.02 -13.91 -27.63
CA GLY A 13 -2.89 -13.25 -28.59
C GLY A 13 -2.86 -13.89 -30.00
N PRO A 14 -3.06 -13.11 -31.07
CA PRO A 14 -3.22 -13.61 -32.44
C PRO A 14 -2.11 -14.56 -32.85
N GLN A 15 -2.48 -15.70 -33.45
CA GLN A 15 -1.56 -16.73 -33.88
C GLN A 15 -1.90 -17.23 -35.33
N GLY A 16 -0.97 -17.88 -35.95
CA GLY A 16 -1.20 -18.51 -37.26
C GLY A 16 -1.72 -17.52 -38.32
N GLU A 17 -2.91 -17.76 -38.83
CA GLU A 17 -3.54 -16.97 -39.89
C GLU A 17 -3.86 -15.55 -39.43
N GLU A 18 -4.43 -15.39 -38.23
CA GLU A 18 -4.76 -14.06 -37.68
C GLU A 18 -3.52 -13.15 -37.60
N ARG A 19 -2.39 -13.68 -37.16
CA ARG A 19 -1.12 -12.95 -37.13
C ARG A 19 -0.64 -12.59 -38.53
N ARG A 20 -0.82 -13.51 -39.53
CA ARG A 20 -0.46 -13.22 -40.90
C ARG A 20 -1.31 -12.10 -41.50
N GLU A 21 -2.62 -12.15 -41.32
CA GLU A 21 -3.52 -11.09 -41.79
C GLU A 21 -3.16 -9.71 -41.16
N MET A 22 -2.79 -9.69 -39.91
CA MET A 22 -2.34 -8.46 -39.24
C MET A 22 -1.04 -7.94 -39.85
N LEU A 23 -0.05 -8.79 -40.08
CA LEU A 23 1.22 -8.41 -40.70
C LEU A 23 1.02 -7.93 -42.13
N ASP A 24 0.22 -8.64 -42.91
CA ASP A 24 -0.12 -8.28 -44.30
C ASP A 24 -0.80 -6.91 -44.38
N SER A 25 -1.68 -6.60 -43.42
CA SER A 25 -2.34 -5.28 -43.33
C SER A 25 -1.37 -4.13 -43.05
N LEU A 26 -0.24 -4.42 -42.42
CA LEU A 26 0.84 -3.48 -42.13
C LEU A 26 1.95 -3.47 -43.19
N GLY A 27 1.90 -4.40 -44.19
CA GLY A 27 2.88 -4.49 -45.25
C GLY A 27 4.14 -5.31 -44.91
N TYR A 28 4.10 -6.13 -43.84
CA TYR A 28 5.21 -6.99 -43.43
C TYR A 28 4.89 -8.42 -43.66
N GLN A 29 5.93 -9.22 -44.03
CA GLN A 29 5.77 -10.64 -44.23
C GLN A 29 6.00 -11.45 -42.96
N THR A 30 6.85 -10.93 -42.07
CA THR A 30 7.22 -11.62 -40.82
C THR A 30 7.20 -10.63 -39.63
N LEU A 31 7.04 -11.22 -38.45
CA LEU A 31 7.13 -10.42 -37.20
C LEU A 31 8.55 -9.86 -36.99
N ASP A 32 9.57 -10.60 -37.46
CA ASP A 32 10.96 -10.14 -37.31
C ASP A 32 11.25 -8.92 -38.18
N GLU A 33 10.66 -8.82 -39.36
CA GLU A 33 10.75 -7.63 -40.23
C GLU A 33 10.08 -6.42 -39.53
N LEU A 34 8.88 -6.61 -38.99
CA LEU A 34 8.18 -5.56 -38.23
C LEU A 34 9.02 -5.10 -37.03
N ILE A 35 9.58 -6.05 -36.26
CA ILE A 35 10.43 -5.72 -35.12
C ILE A 35 11.69 -5.00 -35.55
N ALA A 36 12.30 -5.40 -36.64
CA ALA A 36 13.52 -4.80 -37.18
C ALA A 36 13.31 -3.33 -37.61
N ASP A 37 12.12 -3.02 -38.10
CA ASP A 37 11.77 -1.67 -38.55
C ASP A 37 11.39 -0.75 -37.37
N ILE A 38 10.74 -1.28 -36.34
CA ILE A 38 10.21 -0.49 -35.21
C ILE A 38 11.23 -0.33 -34.08
N VAL A 39 12.01 -1.39 -33.77
CA VAL A 39 12.94 -1.40 -32.64
C VAL A 39 14.32 -0.91 -33.07
N PRO A 40 14.83 0.22 -32.55
CA PRO A 40 16.19 0.68 -32.83
C PRO A 40 17.24 -0.43 -32.60
N ALA A 41 18.21 -0.52 -33.50
CA ALA A 41 19.19 -1.59 -33.50
C ALA A 41 20.07 -1.62 -32.23
N ASP A 42 20.31 -0.49 -31.60
CA ASP A 42 21.11 -0.32 -30.40
C ASP A 42 20.45 -0.85 -29.12
N ILE A 43 19.12 -0.97 -29.12
CA ILE A 43 18.36 -1.54 -27.99
C ILE A 43 17.78 -2.92 -28.27
N ARG A 44 17.90 -3.40 -29.53
CA ARG A 44 17.39 -4.70 -29.93
C ARG A 44 18.27 -5.83 -29.39
N MET A 45 17.68 -6.74 -28.63
CA MET A 45 18.36 -8.00 -28.26
C MET A 45 18.61 -8.86 -29.50
N GLN A 46 19.87 -9.31 -29.68
CA GLN A 46 20.27 -10.16 -30.81
C GLN A 46 19.96 -11.64 -30.54
N ASP A 47 20.15 -12.06 -29.30
CA ASP A 47 19.92 -13.43 -28.88
C ASP A 47 18.58 -13.58 -28.16
N PRO A 48 17.90 -14.72 -28.30
CA PRO A 48 16.72 -15.05 -27.53
C PRO A 48 17.07 -15.14 -26.04
N LEU A 49 16.07 -14.94 -25.18
CA LEU A 49 16.22 -15.12 -23.74
C LEU A 49 16.65 -16.56 -23.42
N ASP A 50 17.67 -16.70 -22.57
CA ASP A 50 18.10 -18.04 -22.08
C ASP A 50 17.08 -18.50 -21.01
N LEU A 51 16.04 -19.16 -21.47
CA LEU A 51 14.96 -19.70 -20.66
C LEU A 51 14.91 -21.19 -20.70
N PRO A 52 14.56 -21.88 -19.61
CA PRO A 52 14.32 -23.32 -19.64
C PRO A 52 13.16 -23.67 -20.57
N ALA A 53 13.08 -24.94 -20.99
CA ALA A 53 12.00 -25.44 -21.81
C ALA A 53 10.63 -25.17 -21.15
N ALA A 54 9.63 -24.85 -21.98
CA ALA A 54 8.26 -24.62 -21.51
C ALA A 54 7.70 -25.90 -20.84
N LYS A 55 6.95 -25.69 -19.74
CA LYS A 55 6.27 -26.73 -18.98
C LYS A 55 4.76 -26.63 -19.16
N SER A 56 4.09 -27.77 -19.09
CA SER A 56 2.63 -27.79 -18.95
C SER A 56 2.19 -27.26 -17.57
N GLU A 57 0.92 -26.86 -17.43
CA GLU A 57 0.35 -26.44 -16.14
C GLU A 57 0.55 -27.52 -15.05
N THR A 58 0.37 -28.79 -15.42
CA THR A 58 0.56 -29.91 -14.48
C THR A 58 2.01 -30.04 -14.03
N GLU A 59 2.97 -30.01 -14.96
CA GLU A 59 4.40 -30.06 -14.62
C GLU A 59 4.85 -28.87 -13.76
N ALA A 60 4.38 -27.66 -14.07
CA ALA A 60 4.68 -26.48 -13.28
C ALA A 60 4.13 -26.59 -11.84
N LEU A 61 2.91 -27.08 -11.67
CA LEU A 61 2.31 -27.32 -10.35
C LEU A 61 3.03 -28.43 -9.57
N GLU A 62 3.46 -29.50 -10.23
CA GLU A 62 4.22 -30.58 -9.60
C GLU A 62 5.59 -30.10 -9.13
N GLU A 63 6.27 -29.33 -9.96
CA GLU A 63 7.55 -28.73 -9.58
C GLU A 63 7.37 -27.76 -8.40
N LEU A 64 6.39 -26.87 -8.44
CA LEU A 64 6.09 -25.96 -7.32
C LEU A 64 5.80 -26.74 -6.04
N ARG A 65 4.98 -27.79 -6.10
CA ARG A 65 4.72 -28.67 -4.95
C ARG A 65 6.00 -29.32 -4.43
N SER A 66 6.89 -29.77 -5.32
CA SER A 66 8.17 -30.37 -4.93
C SER A 66 9.07 -29.39 -4.20
N ILE A 67 9.09 -28.12 -4.62
CA ILE A 67 9.82 -27.04 -3.96
C ILE A 67 9.21 -26.74 -2.60
N LEU A 68 7.89 -26.56 -2.52
CA LEU A 68 7.17 -26.24 -1.30
C LEU A 68 7.28 -27.33 -0.23
N ARG A 69 7.36 -28.62 -0.62
CA ARG A 69 7.57 -29.75 0.32
C ARG A 69 8.91 -29.71 1.05
N LYS A 70 9.89 -28.94 0.57
CA LYS A 70 11.18 -28.73 1.26
C LYS A 70 11.05 -27.81 2.48
N ASN A 71 9.99 -27.03 2.56
CA ASN A 71 9.73 -26.16 3.71
C ASN A 71 9.38 -26.99 4.95
N LYS A 72 9.93 -26.58 6.08
CA LYS A 72 9.59 -27.13 7.39
C LYS A 72 8.71 -26.13 8.14
N LEU A 73 7.51 -26.58 8.50
CA LEU A 73 6.59 -25.77 9.29
C LEU A 73 7.04 -25.80 10.77
N LEU A 74 7.72 -24.73 11.17
CA LEU A 74 8.22 -24.55 12.53
C LEU A 74 7.38 -23.51 13.27
N LYS A 75 7.40 -23.59 14.61
CA LYS A 75 6.84 -22.52 15.44
C LYS A 75 7.74 -21.29 15.33
N THR A 76 7.15 -20.14 15.03
CA THR A 76 7.86 -18.87 14.89
C THR A 76 7.94 -18.15 16.24
N PHE A 77 9.17 -17.78 16.65
CA PHE A 77 9.46 -16.95 17.82
C PHE A 77 10.20 -15.65 17.44
N ILE A 78 10.38 -15.39 16.16
CA ILE A 78 10.97 -14.18 15.60
C ILE A 78 9.88 -13.32 14.96
N GLY A 79 10.20 -12.07 14.61
CA GLY A 79 9.27 -11.18 13.93
C GLY A 79 8.95 -9.90 14.68
N GLN A 80 9.46 -9.72 15.92
CA GLN A 80 9.44 -8.45 16.67
C GLN A 80 8.04 -7.80 16.78
N GLY A 81 6.99 -8.61 16.96
CA GLY A 81 5.62 -8.12 17.04
C GLY A 81 4.72 -8.59 15.90
N TYR A 82 5.26 -9.15 14.85
CA TYR A 82 4.49 -9.85 13.83
C TYR A 82 4.26 -11.30 14.24
N TYR A 83 3.02 -11.64 14.54
CA TYR A 83 2.65 -12.97 14.98
C TYR A 83 1.81 -13.67 13.92
N GLY A 84 1.81 -15.01 13.96
CA GLY A 84 0.84 -15.80 13.23
C GLY A 84 -0.59 -15.43 13.65
N THR A 85 -1.48 -15.27 12.68
CA THR A 85 -2.89 -14.94 12.90
C THR A 85 -3.77 -16.09 12.40
N ILE A 86 -4.96 -16.19 12.98
CA ILE A 86 -5.97 -17.14 12.53
C ILE A 86 -6.93 -16.39 11.61
N THR A 87 -6.90 -16.71 10.31
CA THR A 87 -7.82 -16.13 9.35
C THR A 87 -9.18 -16.82 9.45
N PRO A 88 -10.28 -16.08 9.73
CA PRO A 88 -11.61 -16.68 9.70
C PRO A 88 -11.90 -17.26 8.31
N SER A 89 -12.55 -18.44 8.28
CA SER A 89 -12.79 -19.15 7.02
C SER A 89 -13.67 -18.37 6.05
N VAL A 90 -14.58 -17.53 6.54
CA VAL A 90 -15.39 -16.64 5.71
C VAL A 90 -14.53 -15.58 5.00
N ILE A 91 -13.52 -15.04 5.67
CA ILE A 91 -12.59 -14.08 5.06
C ILE A 91 -11.72 -14.79 4.03
N LEU A 92 -11.19 -15.96 4.36
CA LEU A 92 -10.39 -16.75 3.41
C LEU A 92 -11.17 -17.04 2.13
N ARG A 93 -12.38 -17.62 2.26
CA ARG A 93 -13.19 -18.06 1.11
C ARG A 93 -13.83 -16.93 0.33
N ASN A 94 -14.41 -15.96 1.03
CA ASN A 94 -15.28 -14.96 0.41
C ASN A 94 -14.57 -13.63 0.09
N VAL A 95 -13.38 -13.43 0.63
CA VAL A 95 -12.57 -12.22 0.36
C VAL A 95 -11.27 -12.60 -0.33
N LEU A 96 -10.40 -13.38 0.32
CA LEU A 96 -9.06 -13.65 -0.20
C LEU A 96 -9.07 -14.55 -1.45
N GLU A 97 -10.02 -15.47 -1.58
CA GLU A 97 -10.16 -16.35 -2.75
C GLU A 97 -11.11 -15.77 -3.82
N ASN A 98 -11.79 -14.67 -3.55
CA ASN A 98 -12.75 -14.07 -4.48
C ASN A 98 -12.03 -13.14 -5.47
N PRO A 99 -12.06 -13.44 -6.79
CA PRO A 99 -11.36 -12.62 -7.78
C PRO A 99 -11.88 -11.19 -7.89
N GLY A 100 -13.12 -10.92 -7.49
CA GLY A 100 -13.66 -9.57 -7.39
C GLY A 100 -12.94 -8.69 -6.35
N TRP A 101 -12.36 -9.32 -5.31
CA TRP A 101 -11.64 -8.63 -4.25
C TRP A 101 -10.12 -8.61 -4.46
N TYR A 102 -9.51 -9.70 -4.88
CA TYR A 102 -8.05 -9.78 -4.98
C TYR A 102 -7.47 -9.16 -6.26
N THR A 103 -8.30 -8.63 -7.15
CA THR A 103 -7.76 -7.92 -8.32
C THR A 103 -6.87 -6.74 -7.88
N ALA A 104 -5.67 -6.68 -8.47
CA ALA A 104 -4.69 -5.65 -8.16
C ALA A 104 -4.99 -4.28 -8.81
N TYR A 105 -6.11 -4.14 -9.52
CA TYR A 105 -6.45 -2.91 -10.23
C TYR A 105 -6.73 -1.76 -9.25
N THR A 106 -5.96 -0.70 -9.38
CA THR A 106 -6.16 0.53 -8.61
C THR A 106 -7.43 1.24 -9.08
N PRO A 107 -8.30 1.73 -8.17
CA PRO A 107 -9.61 2.29 -8.54
C PRO A 107 -9.51 3.73 -9.08
N TYR A 108 -8.79 3.92 -10.17
CA TYR A 108 -8.68 5.23 -10.83
C TYR A 108 -9.98 5.65 -11.52
N GLN A 109 -10.74 4.68 -12.04
CA GLN A 109 -12.01 4.93 -12.72
C GLN A 109 -13.16 4.64 -11.76
N PRO A 110 -13.83 5.67 -11.22
CA PRO A 110 -14.89 5.49 -10.24
C PRO A 110 -16.08 4.70 -10.81
N GLU A 111 -16.34 4.80 -12.11
CA GLU A 111 -17.45 4.11 -12.77
C GLU A 111 -17.36 2.59 -12.63
N ILE A 112 -16.14 2.05 -12.68
CA ILE A 112 -15.91 0.59 -12.56
C ILE A 112 -15.65 0.18 -11.11
N ALA A 113 -15.21 1.11 -10.28
CA ALA A 113 -14.70 0.83 -8.94
C ALA A 113 -15.64 1.31 -7.81
N GLN A 114 -16.92 1.56 -8.08
CA GLN A 114 -17.87 2.15 -7.11
C GLN A 114 -17.89 1.40 -5.78
N GLY A 115 -18.07 0.08 -5.79
CA GLY A 115 -18.09 -0.72 -4.56
C GLY A 115 -16.77 -0.70 -3.79
N ARG A 116 -15.64 -0.69 -4.50
CA ARG A 116 -14.31 -0.57 -3.87
C ARG A 116 -14.10 0.79 -3.24
N LEU A 117 -14.52 1.86 -3.90
CA LEU A 117 -14.45 3.22 -3.36
C LEU A 117 -15.35 3.39 -2.12
N GLU A 118 -16.53 2.78 -2.12
CA GLU A 118 -17.40 2.75 -0.94
C GLU A 118 -16.73 2.05 0.24
N MET A 119 -16.06 0.90 0.01
CA MET A 119 -15.30 0.20 1.04
C MET A 119 -14.15 1.04 1.59
N LEU A 120 -13.41 1.75 0.75
CA LEU A 120 -12.35 2.67 1.18
C LEU A 120 -12.92 3.79 2.05
N MET A 121 -14.06 4.36 1.68
CA MET A 121 -14.74 5.40 2.48
C MET A 121 -15.21 4.85 3.83
N ASN A 122 -15.78 3.66 3.87
CA ASN A 122 -16.19 2.99 5.10
C ASN A 122 -14.98 2.75 6.02
N PHE A 123 -13.84 2.33 5.47
CA PHE A 123 -12.61 2.16 6.23
C PHE A 123 -12.14 3.49 6.86
N GLN A 124 -12.10 4.58 6.09
CA GLN A 124 -11.72 5.90 6.60
C GLN A 124 -12.65 6.37 7.73
N THR A 125 -13.94 6.18 7.57
CA THR A 125 -14.95 6.51 8.57
C THR A 125 -14.76 5.70 9.85
N MET A 126 -14.55 4.40 9.71
CA MET A 126 -14.30 3.50 10.84
C MET A 126 -13.04 3.89 11.62
N VAL A 127 -11.93 4.12 10.92
CA VAL A 127 -10.67 4.52 11.55
C VAL A 127 -10.82 5.87 12.26
N SER A 128 -11.46 6.85 11.65
CA SER A 128 -11.74 8.14 12.29
C SER A 128 -12.60 8.00 13.54
N SER A 129 -13.62 7.15 13.50
CA SER A 129 -14.48 6.88 14.66
C SER A 129 -13.74 6.17 15.80
N LEU A 130 -12.90 5.19 15.49
CA LEU A 130 -12.12 4.43 16.47
C LEU A 130 -11.02 5.27 17.14
N THR A 131 -10.40 6.17 16.39
CA THR A 131 -9.27 6.98 16.89
C THR A 131 -9.68 8.32 17.45
N GLY A 132 -10.89 8.80 17.14
CA GLY A 132 -11.35 10.16 17.46
C GLY A 132 -10.61 11.24 16.65
N LEU A 133 -9.87 10.86 15.61
CA LEU A 133 -9.21 11.80 14.69
C LEU A 133 -10.18 12.21 13.58
N PRO A 134 -10.21 13.49 13.17
CA PRO A 134 -11.20 13.98 12.21
C PRO A 134 -10.97 13.50 10.77
N VAL A 135 -9.77 13.05 10.45
CA VAL A 135 -9.38 12.64 9.10
C VAL A 135 -8.53 11.39 9.16
N ALA A 136 -8.84 10.43 8.32
CA ALA A 136 -8.02 9.26 8.02
C ALA A 136 -7.89 9.11 6.49
N ASN A 137 -6.76 8.57 6.02
CA ASN A 137 -6.66 8.12 4.64
C ASN A 137 -7.21 6.68 4.51
N ALA A 138 -7.37 6.20 3.28
CA ALA A 138 -7.87 4.86 3.06
C ALA A 138 -6.82 3.80 3.39
N SER A 139 -5.64 3.89 2.78
CA SER A 139 -4.51 2.99 3.06
C SER A 139 -3.22 3.54 2.46
N LEU A 140 -2.11 3.05 2.99
CA LEU A 140 -0.78 3.15 2.41
C LEU A 140 -0.23 1.74 2.23
N LEU A 141 0.92 1.60 1.56
CA LEU A 141 1.49 0.29 1.23
C LEU A 141 1.68 -0.57 2.49
N ASP A 142 2.32 0.01 3.51
CA ASP A 142 2.61 -0.62 4.80
C ASP A 142 2.79 0.42 5.92
N GLU A 143 3.00 -0.03 7.15
CA GLU A 143 3.21 0.85 8.30
C GLU A 143 4.51 1.66 8.22
N GLY A 144 5.58 1.08 7.69
CA GLY A 144 6.85 1.78 7.51
C GLY A 144 6.73 2.93 6.51
N THR A 145 6.06 2.70 5.40
CA THR A 145 5.73 3.73 4.40
C THR A 145 4.81 4.79 4.99
N ALA A 146 3.77 4.39 5.73
CA ALA A 146 2.87 5.33 6.39
C ALA A 146 3.61 6.27 7.36
N ALA A 147 4.55 5.71 8.12
CA ALA A 147 5.40 6.48 9.02
C ALA A 147 6.32 7.46 8.27
N ALA A 148 6.88 7.04 7.15
CA ALA A 148 7.72 7.89 6.32
C ALA A 148 6.92 9.01 5.62
N GLU A 149 5.69 8.75 5.19
CA GLU A 149 4.79 9.79 4.67
C GLU A 149 4.42 10.83 5.75
N ALA A 150 4.30 10.40 7.01
CA ALA A 150 4.10 11.33 8.12
C ALA A 150 5.28 12.32 8.28
N VAL A 151 6.51 11.90 8.01
CA VAL A 151 7.68 12.80 7.96
C VAL A 151 7.49 13.85 6.88
N THR A 152 7.14 13.44 5.68
CA THR A 152 6.88 14.33 4.53
C THR A 152 5.77 15.34 4.85
N MET A 153 4.67 14.89 5.44
CA MET A 153 3.57 15.76 5.86
C MET A 153 4.01 16.79 6.90
N CYS A 154 4.77 16.37 7.90
CA CYS A 154 5.27 17.27 8.95
C CYS A 154 6.24 18.31 8.39
N ARG A 155 7.13 17.91 7.49
CA ARG A 155 8.04 18.81 6.81
C ARG A 155 7.29 19.84 5.95
N ASN A 156 6.30 19.41 5.18
CA ASN A 156 5.49 20.32 4.37
C ASN A 156 4.71 21.33 5.22
N ALA A 157 4.25 20.92 6.40
CA ALA A 157 3.59 21.82 7.35
C ALA A 157 4.56 22.79 8.04
N ARG A 158 5.85 22.46 8.12
CA ARG A 158 6.93 23.26 8.72
C ARG A 158 8.20 23.21 7.88
N PRO A 159 8.26 23.90 6.74
CA PRO A 159 9.39 23.76 5.79
C PRO A 159 10.77 24.18 6.34
N LYS A 160 10.77 24.97 7.44
CA LYS A 160 12.02 25.43 8.07
C LYS A 160 12.56 24.47 9.13
N ALA A 161 11.78 23.45 9.51
CA ALA A 161 12.16 22.50 10.55
C ALA A 161 12.63 21.19 9.88
N ASN A 162 13.86 20.81 10.15
CA ASN A 162 14.55 19.69 9.49
C ASN A 162 14.77 18.47 10.39
N THR A 163 14.25 18.46 11.62
CA THR A 163 14.42 17.32 12.53
C THR A 163 13.07 16.69 12.84
N PHE A 164 13.03 15.37 12.74
CA PHE A 164 11.85 14.55 13.07
C PHE A 164 12.23 13.50 14.11
N PHE A 165 11.48 13.46 15.21
CA PHE A 165 11.72 12.50 16.28
C PHE A 165 10.95 11.20 16.05
N VAL A 166 11.60 10.06 16.29
CA VAL A 166 11.00 8.71 16.23
C VAL A 166 11.29 7.98 17.53
N ALA A 167 10.26 7.40 18.14
CA ALA A 167 10.45 6.59 19.33
C ALA A 167 11.27 5.34 19.02
N ASP A 168 12.22 4.99 19.89
CA ASP A 168 13.05 3.78 19.79
C ASP A 168 12.24 2.48 19.92
N THR A 169 11.04 2.56 20.49
CA THR A 169 10.08 1.46 20.57
C THR A 169 9.32 1.16 19.27
N CYS A 170 9.53 1.95 18.21
CA CYS A 170 9.03 1.62 16.87
C CYS A 170 9.76 0.39 16.32
N HIS A 171 9.10 -0.36 15.43
CA HIS A 171 9.75 -1.49 14.77
C HIS A 171 11.02 -1.06 14.02
N PRO A 172 12.13 -1.81 14.11
CA PRO A 172 13.37 -1.47 13.42
C PRO A 172 13.20 -1.26 11.92
N GLN A 173 12.34 -2.04 11.27
CA GLN A 173 11.99 -1.88 9.85
C GLN A 173 11.38 -0.50 9.59
N THR A 174 10.43 -0.08 10.43
CA THR A 174 9.79 1.24 10.32
C THR A 174 10.80 2.37 10.46
N ILE A 175 11.70 2.28 11.46
CA ILE A 175 12.79 3.25 11.65
C ILE A 175 13.70 3.29 10.42
N SER A 176 14.04 2.13 9.85
CA SER A 176 14.87 2.02 8.65
C SER A 176 14.23 2.70 7.44
N VAL A 177 12.95 2.44 7.18
CA VAL A 177 12.20 3.06 6.07
C VAL A 177 12.12 4.58 6.24
N ILE A 178 11.83 5.05 7.47
CA ILE A 178 11.82 6.48 7.79
C ILE A 178 13.17 7.12 7.47
N ARG A 179 14.28 6.54 7.93
CA ARG A 179 15.64 7.05 7.68
C ARG A 179 15.95 7.12 6.19
N THR A 180 15.65 6.06 5.45
CA THR A 180 15.90 5.99 4.01
C THR A 180 15.19 7.11 3.28
N ARG A 181 13.88 7.31 3.54
CA ARG A 181 13.11 8.36 2.87
C ARG A 181 13.47 9.78 3.33
N ALA A 182 13.76 9.96 4.61
CA ALA A 182 14.12 11.24 5.19
C ALA A 182 15.47 11.77 4.64
N ALA A 183 16.42 10.88 4.35
CA ALA A 183 17.74 11.24 3.84
C ALA A 183 17.65 12.04 2.53
N PHE A 184 16.81 11.62 1.59
CA PHE A 184 16.59 12.32 0.32
C PHE A 184 15.85 13.66 0.47
N GLN A 185 15.18 13.85 1.60
CA GLN A 185 14.47 15.09 1.91
C GLN A 185 15.32 16.06 2.75
N GLY A 186 16.52 15.68 3.15
CA GLY A 186 17.36 16.48 4.05
C GLY A 186 16.79 16.61 5.46
N VAL A 187 16.03 15.60 5.93
CA VAL A 187 15.45 15.58 7.27
C VAL A 187 16.28 14.70 8.20
N ASN A 188 16.68 15.26 9.33
CA ASN A 188 17.40 14.53 10.37
C ASN A 188 16.42 13.69 11.21
N ILE A 189 16.74 12.41 11.39
CA ILE A 189 15.93 11.50 12.23
C ILE A 189 16.61 11.31 13.57
N LEU A 190 15.96 11.81 14.62
CA LEU A 190 16.34 11.61 16.00
C LEU A 190 15.53 10.42 16.57
N VAL A 191 16.22 9.35 16.97
CA VAL A 191 15.59 8.17 17.58
C VAL A 191 15.92 8.16 19.07
N GLY A 192 14.92 7.98 19.92
CA GLY A 192 15.11 7.96 21.36
C GLY A 192 13.85 7.60 22.15
N ASP A 193 14.01 7.58 23.47
CA ASP A 193 12.91 7.33 24.39
C ASP A 193 11.93 8.52 24.39
N TRP A 194 10.70 8.29 23.94
CA TRP A 194 9.66 9.30 23.86
C TRP A 194 9.14 9.77 25.23
N THR A 195 9.39 8.99 26.30
CA THR A 195 8.94 9.33 27.65
C THR A 195 9.82 10.41 28.30
N SER A 196 11.09 10.42 27.93
CA SER A 196 12.10 11.39 28.41
C SER A 196 12.43 12.48 27.39
N PHE A 197 11.91 12.40 26.17
CA PHE A 197 12.22 13.35 25.11
C PHE A 197 11.60 14.72 25.39
N ASP A 198 12.46 15.72 25.50
CA ASP A 198 12.06 17.12 25.60
C ASP A 198 12.09 17.78 24.21
N PRO A 199 10.94 18.15 23.62
CA PRO A 199 10.87 18.88 22.37
C PRO A 199 11.62 20.23 22.38
N ALA A 200 11.75 20.85 23.55
CA ALA A 200 12.47 22.12 23.67
C ALA A 200 13.96 21.99 23.43
N SER A 201 14.54 20.80 23.66
CA SER A 201 15.97 20.52 23.44
C SER A 201 16.37 20.63 21.95
N VAL A 202 15.42 20.42 21.03
CA VAL A 202 15.63 20.54 19.57
C VAL A 202 15.16 21.91 19.05
N GLY A 203 14.34 22.60 19.82
CA GLY A 203 13.89 23.95 19.52
C GLY A 203 13.05 24.05 18.24
N ALA A 204 13.28 25.13 17.47
CA ALA A 204 12.50 25.43 16.26
C ALA A 204 12.76 24.46 15.11
N ASP A 205 13.85 23.71 15.13
CA ASP A 205 14.22 22.73 14.10
C ASP A 205 13.39 21.45 14.16
N LEU A 206 12.64 21.23 15.24
CA LEU A 206 11.76 20.08 15.38
C LEU A 206 10.50 20.25 14.52
N SER A 207 10.41 19.46 13.43
CA SER A 207 9.21 19.42 12.60
C SER A 207 8.05 18.74 13.32
N ARG A 208 8.29 17.61 13.94
CA ARG A 208 7.46 16.87 14.92
C ARG A 208 8.04 15.47 15.17
N GLY A 209 7.30 14.64 15.94
CA GLY A 209 7.73 13.29 16.28
C GLY A 209 6.65 12.26 16.04
N ALA A 210 7.04 11.07 15.68
CA ALA A 210 6.19 9.89 15.62
C ALA A 210 6.32 9.09 16.92
N ARG A 211 5.17 8.72 17.50
CA ARG A 211 5.11 7.78 18.62
C ARG A 211 4.29 6.57 18.23
N PRO A 212 4.68 5.35 18.62
CA PRO A 212 3.83 4.19 18.40
C PRO A 212 2.54 4.34 19.19
N VAL A 213 1.43 3.92 18.61
CA VAL A 213 0.12 3.90 19.28
C VAL A 213 0.03 2.80 20.30
N SER A 214 0.85 1.76 20.15
CA SER A 214 0.95 0.65 21.09
C SER A 214 2.01 0.93 22.14
N GLY A 215 1.68 1.74 23.14
CA GLY A 215 2.43 1.72 24.39
C GLY A 215 2.26 0.36 25.07
N HIS A 216 3.31 -0.20 25.64
CA HIS A 216 3.29 -1.43 26.46
C HIS A 216 2.39 -1.36 27.70
N ALA A 217 1.57 -0.30 27.85
CA ALA A 217 0.80 -0.06 29.05
C ALA A 217 -0.56 -0.80 29.14
N ARG A 218 -1.06 -1.41 28.06
CA ARG A 218 -2.26 -2.26 28.13
C ARG A 218 -2.24 -3.37 27.05
N PRO A 219 -2.26 -4.67 27.44
CA PRO A 219 -2.08 -5.79 26.52
C PRO A 219 -3.25 -6.09 25.57
N HIS A 220 -4.32 -5.30 25.55
CA HIS A 220 -5.58 -5.70 24.89
C HIS A 220 -6.02 -4.84 23.69
N LEU A 221 -5.27 -3.81 23.29
CA LEU A 221 -5.60 -3.01 22.11
C LEU A 221 -4.31 -2.68 21.33
N ARG A 222 -3.87 -3.63 20.51
CA ARG A 222 -2.83 -3.39 19.50
C ARG A 222 -3.48 -2.82 18.25
N LEU A 223 -3.72 -1.51 18.22
CA LEU A 223 -3.96 -0.80 16.98
C LEU A 223 -2.57 -0.44 16.41
N HIS A 224 -2.17 -1.11 15.35
CA HIS A 224 -0.99 -0.74 14.57
C HIS A 224 -1.29 0.57 13.83
N GLY A 225 -0.93 1.68 14.43
CA GLY A 225 -1.12 2.99 13.83
C GLY A 225 -0.18 4.03 14.42
N LEU A 226 0.29 4.93 13.61
CA LEU A 226 1.00 6.14 14.02
C LEU A 226 -0.04 7.22 14.36
N LEU A 227 -0.14 7.63 15.63
CA LEU A 227 -0.87 8.84 16.00
C LEU A 227 0.07 10.04 15.93
N LEU A 228 -0.20 10.94 15.00
CA LEU A 228 0.40 12.28 15.05
C LEU A 228 -0.25 13.06 16.21
N PRO A 229 0.53 13.75 17.06
CA PRO A 229 -0.03 14.55 18.16
C PRO A 229 -1.03 15.60 17.66
N ARG A 230 -2.10 15.83 18.43
CA ARG A 230 -3.19 16.81 18.15
C ARG A 230 -2.75 18.19 17.68
N ALA A 231 -1.51 18.57 17.89
CA ALA A 231 -1.00 19.89 17.54
C ALA A 231 -0.74 20.13 16.03
N CYS A 232 -0.99 19.16 15.12
CA CYS A 232 -1.03 19.44 13.67
C CYS A 232 -2.30 20.23 13.26
N HIS A 233 -3.33 20.28 14.09
CA HIS A 233 -4.63 20.89 13.78
C HIS A 233 -4.74 22.38 14.13
N GLY A 234 -3.71 23.01 14.65
CA GLY A 234 -3.82 24.28 15.39
C GLY A 234 -3.75 25.56 14.56
N ARG A 235 -3.65 25.60 13.24
CA ARG A 235 -3.59 26.89 12.51
C ARG A 235 -4.18 26.98 11.11
N ALA A 236 -4.73 25.94 10.54
CA ALA A 236 -5.27 26.02 9.18
C ALA A 236 -6.74 26.51 9.10
N LEU A 237 -7.46 26.62 10.22
CA LEU A 237 -8.89 26.97 10.24
C LEU A 237 -9.23 28.24 11.06
N ARG A 238 -8.31 29.21 11.16
CA ARG A 238 -8.64 30.54 11.67
C ARG A 238 -8.44 31.61 10.59
N ARG A 239 -9.26 31.59 9.57
CA ARG A 239 -9.63 32.79 8.80
C ARG A 239 -11.09 32.63 8.36
N GLY A 240 -11.98 33.26 9.06
CA GLY A 240 -13.40 33.33 8.78
C GLY A 240 -14.16 33.60 10.05
N GLY A 241 -14.00 34.80 10.62
CA GLY A 241 -14.83 35.26 11.71
C GLY A 241 -16.19 35.71 11.17
N GLY A 242 -17.24 35.17 11.74
CA GLY A 242 -18.60 35.67 11.61
C GLY A 242 -19.37 35.26 12.88
N PRO A 243 -20.29 36.11 13.42
CA PRO A 243 -20.75 36.05 14.80
C PRO A 243 -21.78 34.96 15.09
N ASP A 244 -21.75 34.50 16.31
CA ASP A 244 -22.60 33.49 16.92
C ASP A 244 -24.11 33.77 16.74
N GLY A 245 -24.84 32.75 16.26
CA GLY A 245 -26.28 32.66 16.35
C GLY A 245 -26.69 31.23 16.76
N PRO A 246 -27.65 31.06 17.68
CA PRO A 246 -28.01 29.74 18.22
C PRO A 246 -28.82 28.94 17.22
N HIS A 247 -28.28 27.83 16.70
CA HIS A 247 -29.03 26.92 15.88
C HIS A 247 -29.98 26.06 16.72
N ARG A 248 -31.26 26.33 16.57
CA ARG A 248 -32.38 25.51 17.06
C ARG A 248 -32.41 24.22 16.21
N HIS A 249 -32.47 23.08 16.87
CA HIS A 249 -32.76 21.79 16.26
C HIS A 249 -34.20 21.76 15.67
N PRO A 250 -34.44 21.34 14.45
CA PRO A 250 -35.77 21.04 13.97
C PRO A 250 -36.21 19.65 14.43
N GLY A 251 -37.40 19.61 15.00
CA GLY A 251 -38.00 18.44 15.61
C GLY A 251 -38.29 17.30 14.65
N THR A 252 -38.19 16.11 15.18
CA THR A 252 -38.66 14.86 14.63
C THR A 252 -40.14 14.89 14.32
N ARG A 253 -40.53 14.87 13.06
CA ARG A 253 -41.93 14.55 12.62
C ARG A 253 -42.11 13.03 12.61
N ARG A 254 -42.99 12.55 13.51
CA ARG A 254 -43.55 11.21 13.42
C ARG A 254 -44.44 11.13 12.17
N LEU A 255 -44.14 10.20 11.30
CA LEU A 255 -45.14 9.73 10.28
C LEU A 255 -45.99 8.67 10.93
N ARG A 256 -47.25 8.97 11.06
CA ARG A 256 -48.36 7.99 11.22
C ARG A 256 -49.05 7.88 9.85
N GLY A 257 -49.32 6.67 9.45
CA GLY A 257 -50.09 6.29 8.27
C GLY A 257 -49.57 4.96 7.74
#